data_27c19a486253b28c26155e9da7bb70cf
#
_entry.id   27c19a486253b28c26155e9da7bb70cf
#
_cell.length_a   1.000
_cell.length_b   1.000
_cell.length_c   1.000
_cell.angle_alpha   90.00
_cell.angle_beta   90.00
_cell.angle_gamma   90.00
#
_symmetry.space_group_name_H-M   'P 1'
#
loop_
_entity.id
_entity.type
_entity.pdbx_description
1 polymer ?
#
loop_
_entity_poly.entity_id
_entity_poly.type
_entity_poly.pdbx_seq_one_letter_code
_entity_poly.pdbx_strand_id
1 'polypeptide(L)'
;VCVSGGKDSYALLDALVRLQGGAPIHFELLAFCLNQHLPDFPLDRLIAHLEKIGVPYHIEDQDTFSIVKSKYSDNRNLCSLCSRLRRGIIYRVAREQKCTKIALGHHLDDVVSTLMLNMFYGGRLKSMPPKLLSDAKEHIVIRPLVYLREKDLARWCRIKGYDVIPKLCGADDV
;
A
#
# COMPACT_ATOMS: atom_id res chain seq x y z
N VAL A 1 -5.69 -0.04 -6.75
CA VAL A 1 -4.26 -0.12 -6.43
C VAL A 1 -3.94 0.90 -5.34
N CYS A 2 -3.47 0.46 -4.17
CA CYS A 2 -3.11 1.39 -3.10
C CYS A 2 -1.72 1.98 -3.37
N VAL A 3 -1.65 3.31 -3.49
CA VAL A 3 -0.43 4.05 -3.83
C VAL A 3 -0.11 5.01 -2.68
N SER A 4 1.07 4.81 -2.06
CA SER A 4 1.54 5.64 -0.94
C SER A 4 2.71 6.57 -1.33
N GLY A 5 3.13 6.56 -2.59
CA GLY A 5 4.31 7.28 -3.05
C GLY A 5 5.64 6.53 -2.83
N GLY A 6 5.64 5.48 -2.02
CA GLY A 6 6.82 4.64 -1.82
C GLY A 6 7.14 3.74 -3.02
N LYS A 7 8.39 3.28 -3.10
CA LYS A 7 8.93 2.46 -4.20
C LYS A 7 8.04 1.25 -4.55
N ASP A 8 7.53 0.55 -3.53
CA ASP A 8 6.77 -0.69 -3.73
C ASP A 8 5.40 -0.41 -4.35
N SER A 9 4.76 0.69 -3.94
CA SER A 9 3.48 1.11 -4.50
C SER A 9 3.61 1.62 -5.94
N TYR A 10 4.70 2.30 -6.27
CA TYR A 10 4.98 2.73 -7.65
C TYR A 10 5.33 1.54 -8.55
N ALA A 11 6.15 0.61 -8.07
CA ALA A 11 6.46 -0.61 -8.80
C ALA A 11 5.20 -1.47 -9.04
N LEU A 12 4.30 -1.56 -8.04
CA LEU A 12 3.02 -2.24 -8.17
C LEU A 12 2.15 -1.62 -9.27
N LEU A 13 2.01 -0.29 -9.23
CA LEU A 13 1.19 0.43 -10.21
C LEU A 13 1.73 0.24 -11.62
N ASP A 14 3.04 0.43 -11.83
CA ASP A 14 3.70 0.24 -13.14
C ASP A 14 3.54 -1.21 -13.65
N ALA A 15 3.70 -2.20 -12.77
CA ALA A 15 3.51 -3.61 -13.14
C ALA A 15 2.08 -3.89 -13.60
N LEU A 16 1.08 -3.35 -12.88
CA LEU A 16 -0.34 -3.57 -13.22
C LEU A 16 -0.74 -2.83 -14.51
N VAL A 17 -0.23 -1.63 -14.74
CA VAL A 17 -0.44 -0.89 -16.01
C VAL A 17 0.11 -1.68 -17.19
N ARG A 18 1.32 -2.24 -17.05
CA ARG A 18 1.92 -3.08 -18.10
C ARG A 18 1.14 -4.36 -18.34
N LEU A 19 0.69 -5.00 -17.27
CA LEU A 19 -0.12 -6.20 -17.36
C LEU A 19 -1.47 -5.94 -18.05
N GLN A 20 -2.06 -4.77 -17.86
CA GLN A 20 -3.33 -4.40 -18.49
C GLN A 20 -3.28 -4.50 -20.02
N GLY A 21 -2.14 -4.13 -20.63
CA GLY A 21 -1.95 -4.18 -22.09
C GLY A 21 -1.73 -5.60 -22.66
N GLY A 22 -1.39 -6.60 -21.83
CA GLY A 22 -1.05 -7.95 -22.29
C GLY A 22 -1.79 -9.08 -21.60
N ALA A 23 -2.64 -8.79 -20.64
CA ALA A 23 -3.37 -9.82 -19.90
C ALA A 23 -4.49 -10.45 -20.76
N PRO A 24 -4.74 -11.76 -20.61
CA PRO A 24 -5.82 -12.45 -21.33
C PRO A 24 -7.21 -12.08 -20.82
N ILE A 25 -7.29 -11.27 -19.78
CA ILE A 25 -8.54 -10.78 -19.16
C ILE A 25 -8.55 -9.26 -19.17
N HIS A 26 -9.70 -8.67 -19.43
CA HIS A 26 -9.89 -7.23 -19.28
C HIS A 26 -10.05 -6.87 -17.80
N PHE A 27 -9.34 -5.84 -17.34
CA PHE A 27 -9.52 -5.22 -16.03
C PHE A 27 -9.21 -3.73 -16.09
N GLU A 28 -9.85 -2.98 -15.23
CA GLU A 28 -9.64 -1.56 -15.05
C GLU A 28 -8.79 -1.29 -13.81
N LEU A 29 -8.06 -0.19 -13.83
CA LEU A 29 -7.22 0.24 -12.72
C LEU A 29 -7.73 1.58 -12.19
N LEU A 30 -7.82 1.68 -10.87
CA LEU A 30 -7.98 2.91 -10.13
C LEU A 30 -6.84 3.00 -9.11
N ALA A 31 -6.01 4.02 -9.22
CA ALA A 31 -5.01 4.32 -8.20
C ALA A 31 -5.69 5.01 -7.01
N PHE A 32 -5.43 4.52 -5.80
CA PHE A 32 -5.98 5.08 -4.57
C PHE A 32 -4.85 5.56 -3.67
N CYS A 33 -4.92 6.79 -3.23
CA CYS A 33 -4.05 7.35 -2.21
C CYS A 33 -4.88 7.90 -1.05
N LEU A 34 -4.44 7.62 0.18
CA LEU A 34 -4.95 8.25 1.38
C LEU A 34 -3.99 9.35 1.83
N ASN A 35 -4.45 10.60 1.75
CA ASN A 35 -3.79 11.71 2.42
C ASN A 35 -4.15 11.67 3.91
N GLN A 36 -3.18 11.28 4.74
CA GLN A 36 -3.33 11.11 6.19
C GLN A 36 -2.97 12.37 6.97
N HIS A 37 -2.65 13.47 6.29
CA HIS A 37 -2.10 14.70 6.86
C HIS A 37 -0.77 14.48 7.62
N LEU A 38 0.06 13.56 7.09
CA LEU A 38 1.42 13.44 7.60
C LEU A 38 2.17 14.75 7.34
N PRO A 39 2.95 15.25 8.32
CA PRO A 39 3.80 16.41 8.10
C PRO A 39 4.69 16.23 6.87
N ASP A 40 4.80 17.28 6.07
CA ASP A 40 5.65 17.34 4.87
C ASP A 40 5.36 16.26 3.80
N PHE A 41 4.18 15.64 3.81
CA PHE A 41 3.82 14.69 2.77
C PHE A 41 3.63 15.41 1.42
N PRO A 42 4.47 15.12 0.42
CA PRO A 42 4.45 15.85 -0.85
C PRO A 42 3.34 15.30 -1.78
N LEU A 43 2.09 15.60 -1.45
CA LEU A 43 0.93 15.11 -2.19
C LEU A 43 0.97 15.51 -3.67
N ASP A 44 1.42 16.73 -3.96
CA ASP A 44 1.51 17.23 -5.34
C ASP A 44 2.47 16.40 -6.19
N ARG A 45 3.59 15.93 -5.62
CA ARG A 45 4.53 15.03 -6.31
C ARG A 45 3.89 13.68 -6.64
N LEU A 46 3.08 13.15 -5.72
CA LEU A 46 2.32 11.93 -5.96
C LEU A 46 1.30 12.11 -7.08
N ILE A 47 0.53 13.19 -7.04
CA ILE A 47 -0.47 13.52 -8.07
C ILE A 47 0.21 13.66 -9.44
N ALA A 48 1.29 14.43 -9.53
CA ALA A 48 2.06 14.59 -10.78
C ALA A 48 2.57 13.24 -11.33
N HIS A 49 2.96 12.32 -10.44
CA HIS A 49 3.35 10.96 -10.85
C HIS A 49 2.16 10.16 -11.43
N LEU A 50 0.98 10.22 -10.80
CA LEU A 50 -0.22 9.52 -11.26
C LEU A 50 -0.71 10.08 -12.60
N GLU A 51 -0.70 11.40 -12.78
CA GLU A 51 -1.04 12.08 -14.02
C GLU A 51 -0.08 11.70 -15.16
N LYS A 52 1.22 11.63 -14.87
CA LYS A 52 2.23 11.19 -15.85
C LYS A 52 2.02 9.73 -16.30
N ILE A 53 1.54 8.86 -15.42
CA ILE A 53 1.22 7.46 -15.77
C ILE A 53 -0.10 7.39 -16.56
N GLY A 54 -1.02 8.33 -16.36
CA GLY A 54 -2.31 8.39 -17.05
C GLY A 54 -3.34 7.38 -16.53
N VAL A 55 -3.23 6.95 -15.25
CA VAL A 55 -4.19 6.05 -14.62
C VAL A 55 -5.23 6.88 -13.85
N PRO A 56 -6.53 6.57 -13.96
CA PRO A 56 -7.53 7.17 -13.09
C PRO A 56 -7.16 7.03 -11.62
N TYR A 57 -7.30 8.11 -10.84
CA TYR A 57 -6.94 8.08 -9.43
C TYR A 57 -8.00 8.72 -8.54
N HIS A 58 -8.01 8.30 -7.30
CA HIS A 58 -8.83 8.86 -6.22
C HIS A 58 -7.92 9.18 -5.03
N ILE A 59 -7.94 10.45 -4.61
CA ILE A 59 -7.28 10.90 -3.39
C ILE A 59 -8.34 11.02 -2.31
N GLU A 60 -8.21 10.22 -1.29
CA GLU A 60 -9.03 10.34 -0.07
C GLU A 60 -8.30 11.21 0.93
N ASP A 61 -8.94 12.30 1.35
CA ASP A 61 -8.40 13.23 2.33
C ASP A 61 -9.03 12.96 3.70
N GLN A 62 -8.25 12.42 4.62
CA GLN A 62 -8.73 12.14 5.98
C GLN A 62 -7.57 12.18 6.98
N ASP A 63 -7.63 13.14 7.90
CA ASP A 63 -6.62 13.30 8.96
C ASP A 63 -6.65 12.13 9.96
N THR A 64 -6.03 11.03 9.56
CA THR A 64 -5.81 9.88 10.45
C THR A 64 -4.60 10.07 11.35
N PHE A 65 -3.66 10.94 10.96
CA PHE A 65 -2.45 11.18 11.72
C PHE A 65 -2.75 11.83 13.08
N SER A 66 -3.55 12.92 13.09
CA SER A 66 -3.96 13.56 14.34
C SER A 66 -4.76 12.63 15.25
N ILE A 67 -5.64 11.79 14.68
CA ILE A 67 -6.40 10.79 15.44
C ILE A 67 -5.45 9.79 16.12
N VAL A 68 -4.46 9.30 15.39
CA VAL A 68 -3.49 8.34 15.93
C VAL A 68 -2.63 9.00 17.01
N LYS A 69 -2.13 10.21 16.76
CA LYS A 69 -1.29 10.97 17.68
C LYS A 69 -2.03 11.34 18.97
N SER A 70 -3.32 11.69 18.90
CA SER A 70 -4.11 12.06 20.08
C SER A 70 -4.42 10.89 21.02
N LYS A 71 -4.50 9.65 20.47
CA LYS A 71 -4.87 8.47 21.27
C LYS A 71 -3.70 7.78 21.96
N TYR A 72 -2.49 8.00 21.51
CA TYR A 72 -1.29 7.36 22.07
C TYR A 72 -0.20 8.40 22.30
N SER A 73 0.01 8.75 23.56
CA SER A 73 1.18 9.52 24.01
C SER A 73 2.47 8.69 23.98
N ASP A 74 2.35 7.35 23.86
CA ASP A 74 3.46 6.40 23.81
C ASP A 74 3.51 5.74 22.42
N ASN A 75 4.66 5.81 21.75
CA ASN A 75 4.86 5.40 20.35
C ASN A 75 4.59 3.90 20.04
N ARG A 76 4.43 3.07 21.08
CA ARG A 76 4.40 1.59 20.93
C ARG A 76 3.23 1.01 20.15
N ASN A 77 2.12 1.71 19.99
CA ASN A 77 0.91 1.18 19.35
C ASN A 77 0.40 2.02 18.17
N LEU A 78 1.12 3.08 17.79
CA LEU A 78 0.73 3.99 16.71
C LEU A 78 0.51 3.26 15.37
N CYS A 79 1.44 2.39 14.99
CA CYS A 79 1.38 1.65 13.74
C CYS A 79 0.18 0.71 13.64
N SER A 80 -0.21 0.08 14.73
CA SER A 80 -1.36 -0.84 14.78
C SER A 80 -2.68 -0.10 14.53
N LEU A 81 -2.88 1.04 15.20
CA LEU A 81 -4.08 1.86 15.00
C LEU A 81 -4.09 2.50 13.60
N CYS A 82 -2.96 3.08 13.17
CA CYS A 82 -2.82 3.67 11.85
C CYS A 82 -3.16 2.66 10.74
N SER A 83 -2.61 1.45 10.81
CA SER A 83 -2.88 0.41 9.81
C SER A 83 -4.33 -0.06 9.82
N ARG A 84 -4.99 -0.06 10.98
CA ARG A 84 -6.40 -0.42 11.12
C ARG A 84 -7.32 0.64 10.53
N LEU A 85 -7.08 1.93 10.84
CA LEU A 85 -7.82 3.05 10.27
C LEU A 85 -7.67 3.08 8.74
N ARG A 86 -6.42 3.01 8.25
CA ARG A 86 -6.12 2.99 6.82
C ARG A 86 -6.83 1.84 6.10
N ARG A 87 -6.84 0.64 6.68
CA ARG A 87 -7.55 -0.52 6.10
C ARG A 87 -9.05 -0.28 6.01
N GLY A 88 -9.67 0.28 7.04
CA GLY A 88 -11.10 0.64 7.03
C GLY A 88 -11.44 1.61 5.91
N ILE A 89 -10.61 2.65 5.74
CA ILE A 89 -10.79 3.65 4.68
C ILE A 89 -10.63 3.02 3.29
N ILE A 90 -9.59 2.19 3.09
CA ILE A 90 -9.36 1.49 1.82
C ILE A 90 -10.60 0.64 1.45
N TYR A 91 -11.16 -0.10 2.39
CA TYR A 91 -12.32 -0.95 2.12
C TYR A 91 -13.59 -0.13 1.83
N ARG A 92 -13.80 0.98 2.57
CA ARG A 92 -14.91 1.89 2.31
C ARG A 92 -14.82 2.48 0.90
N VAL A 93 -13.69 3.07 0.55
CA VAL A 93 -13.50 3.69 -0.78
C VAL A 93 -13.55 2.65 -1.90
N ALA A 94 -12.99 1.45 -1.70
CA ALA A 94 -13.09 0.39 -2.70
C ALA A 94 -14.54 -0.01 -2.99
N ARG A 95 -15.41 -0.02 -1.98
CA ARG A 95 -16.85 -0.25 -2.15
C ARG A 95 -17.53 0.89 -2.87
N GLU A 96 -17.29 2.14 -2.47
CA GLU A 96 -17.84 3.35 -3.09
C GLU A 96 -17.46 3.44 -4.57
N GLN A 97 -16.21 3.11 -4.90
CA GLN A 97 -15.67 3.09 -6.26
C GLN A 97 -15.98 1.77 -7.02
N LYS A 98 -16.80 0.88 -6.43
CA LYS A 98 -17.20 -0.42 -7.01
C LYS A 98 -16.01 -1.30 -7.44
N CYS A 99 -14.88 -1.20 -6.74
CA CYS A 99 -13.70 -2.02 -7.00
C CYS A 99 -13.93 -3.45 -6.52
N THR A 100 -13.64 -4.43 -7.35
CA THR A 100 -13.76 -5.86 -7.00
C THR A 100 -12.52 -6.41 -6.29
N LYS A 101 -11.36 -5.78 -6.48
CA LYS A 101 -10.08 -6.19 -5.92
C LYS A 101 -9.31 -5.00 -5.37
N ILE A 102 -8.54 -5.25 -4.32
CA ILE A 102 -7.63 -4.28 -3.72
C ILE A 102 -6.21 -4.83 -3.86
N ALA A 103 -5.36 -4.13 -4.61
CA ALA A 103 -3.97 -4.50 -4.80
C ALA A 103 -3.07 -3.73 -3.83
N LEU A 104 -2.23 -4.47 -3.08
CA LEU A 104 -1.30 -3.95 -2.10
C LEU A 104 0.15 -4.28 -2.50
N GLY A 105 1.06 -3.34 -2.27
CA GLY A 105 2.47 -3.41 -2.67
C GLY A 105 3.37 -4.27 -1.76
N HIS A 106 2.84 -5.22 -1.01
CA HIS A 106 3.66 -6.13 -0.22
C HIS A 106 4.49 -7.05 -1.12
N HIS A 107 5.76 -7.23 -0.77
CA HIS A 107 6.74 -8.00 -1.52
C HIS A 107 7.24 -9.22 -0.73
N LEU A 108 8.17 -9.99 -1.29
CA LEU A 108 8.67 -11.24 -0.70
C LEU A 108 9.25 -11.03 0.69
N ASP A 109 10.03 -9.96 0.87
CA ASP A 109 10.67 -9.69 2.16
C ASP A 109 9.65 -9.40 3.26
N ASP A 110 8.52 -8.72 2.95
CA ASP A 110 7.40 -8.52 3.89
C ASP A 110 6.76 -9.86 4.30
N VAL A 111 6.58 -10.76 3.32
CA VAL A 111 5.99 -12.09 3.54
C VAL A 111 6.89 -12.91 4.46
N VAL A 112 8.20 -12.92 4.20
CA VAL A 112 9.19 -13.64 5.01
C VAL A 112 9.29 -13.03 6.40
N SER A 113 9.41 -11.71 6.51
CA SER A 113 9.47 -11.01 7.80
C SER A 113 8.23 -11.29 8.65
N THR A 114 7.03 -11.26 8.03
CA THR A 114 5.78 -11.58 8.73
C THR A 114 5.77 -13.04 9.21
N LEU A 115 6.27 -13.98 8.42
CA LEU A 115 6.39 -15.37 8.83
C LEU A 115 7.32 -15.51 10.03
N MET A 116 8.52 -14.92 9.98
CA MET A 116 9.49 -14.96 11.07
C MET A 116 8.95 -14.34 12.37
N LEU A 117 8.32 -13.16 12.28
CA LEU A 117 7.68 -12.52 13.44
C LEU A 117 6.59 -13.39 14.05
N ASN A 118 5.74 -14.01 13.24
CA ASN A 118 4.70 -14.91 13.75
C ASN A 118 5.28 -16.18 14.38
N MET A 119 6.35 -16.73 13.81
CA MET A 119 7.04 -17.90 14.37
C MET A 119 7.68 -17.60 15.74
N PHE A 120 8.49 -16.53 15.79
CA PHE A 120 9.30 -16.23 16.97
C PHE A 120 8.49 -15.59 18.11
N TYR A 121 7.55 -14.71 17.79
CA TYR A 121 6.79 -13.97 18.81
C TYR A 121 5.34 -14.45 18.96
N GLY A 122 4.76 -15.05 17.94
CA GLY A 122 3.37 -15.50 17.95
C GLY A 122 3.17 -17.01 18.12
N GLY A 123 4.24 -17.80 18.03
CA GLY A 123 4.16 -19.27 18.04
C GLY A 123 3.29 -19.84 16.91
N ARG A 124 3.21 -19.17 15.76
CA ARG A 124 2.30 -19.52 14.66
C ARG A 124 3.01 -19.53 13.31
N LEU A 125 2.77 -20.58 12.53
CA LEU A 125 3.19 -20.65 11.13
C LEU A 125 2.17 -19.89 10.25
N LYS A 126 2.24 -18.56 10.26
CA LYS A 126 1.32 -17.70 9.51
C LYS A 126 2.08 -16.57 8.83
N SER A 127 1.78 -16.34 7.55
CA SER A 127 2.30 -15.22 6.79
C SER A 127 1.20 -14.52 6.01
N MET A 128 1.58 -13.60 5.12
CA MET A 128 0.65 -12.88 4.24
C MET A 128 0.37 -13.71 2.99
N PRO A 129 -0.88 -14.17 2.75
CA PRO A 129 -1.19 -14.88 1.52
C PRO A 129 -1.18 -13.92 0.31
N PRO A 130 -0.81 -14.41 -0.90
CA PRO A 130 -0.86 -13.62 -2.14
C PRO A 130 -2.26 -13.09 -2.47
N LYS A 131 -3.28 -13.84 -2.09
CA LYS A 131 -4.69 -13.53 -2.30
C LYS A 131 -5.50 -13.93 -1.07
N LEU A 132 -6.35 -13.05 -0.60
CA LEU A 132 -7.28 -13.35 0.49
C LEU A 132 -8.59 -12.59 0.30
N LEU A 133 -9.66 -13.13 0.86
CA LEU A 133 -10.92 -12.42 1.01
C LEU A 133 -10.82 -11.49 2.23
N SER A 134 -11.31 -10.26 2.11
CA SER A 134 -11.35 -9.32 3.25
C SER A 134 -12.20 -9.88 4.39
N ASP A 135 -11.97 -9.40 5.62
CA ASP A 135 -12.71 -9.86 6.81
C ASP A 135 -14.22 -9.68 6.65
N ALA A 136 -14.66 -8.61 5.98
CA ALA A 136 -16.06 -8.36 5.64
C ALA A 136 -16.56 -9.17 4.43
N LYS A 137 -15.70 -9.99 3.81
CA LYS A 137 -16.00 -10.80 2.60
C LYS A 137 -16.48 -9.98 1.37
N GLU A 138 -16.25 -8.67 1.37
CA GLU A 138 -16.69 -7.77 0.30
C GLU A 138 -15.66 -7.63 -0.82
N HIS A 139 -14.35 -7.72 -0.49
CA HIS A 139 -13.28 -7.49 -1.44
C HIS A 139 -12.23 -8.61 -1.43
N ILE A 140 -11.65 -8.85 -2.59
CA ILE A 140 -10.48 -9.71 -2.72
C ILE A 140 -9.24 -8.82 -2.62
N VAL A 141 -8.42 -9.04 -1.60
CA VAL A 141 -7.11 -8.41 -1.47
C VAL A 141 -6.07 -9.25 -2.20
N ILE A 142 -5.28 -8.63 -3.06
CA ILE A 142 -4.20 -9.26 -3.81
C ILE A 142 -2.86 -8.58 -3.53
N ARG A 143 -1.78 -9.36 -3.61
CA ARG A 143 -0.39 -8.88 -3.44
C ARG A 143 0.45 -9.37 -4.62
N PRO A 144 0.39 -8.67 -5.76
CA PRO A 144 1.06 -9.14 -6.98
C PRO A 144 2.59 -9.25 -6.86
N LEU A 145 3.21 -8.49 -5.93
CA LEU A 145 4.66 -8.43 -5.76
C LEU A 145 5.24 -9.46 -4.79
N VAL A 146 4.45 -10.39 -4.23
CA VAL A 146 4.90 -11.33 -3.17
C VAL A 146 6.06 -12.25 -3.55
N TYR A 147 6.34 -12.41 -4.82
CA TYR A 147 7.46 -13.21 -5.33
C TYR A 147 8.68 -12.36 -5.72
N LEU A 148 8.59 -11.04 -5.62
CA LEU A 148 9.67 -10.12 -5.96
C LEU A 148 10.36 -9.63 -4.69
N ARG A 149 11.69 -9.51 -4.73
CA ARG A 149 12.48 -9.02 -3.60
C ARG A 149 12.46 -7.49 -3.55
N GLU A 150 12.53 -6.94 -2.38
CA GLU A 150 12.58 -5.49 -2.15
C GLU A 150 13.67 -4.80 -2.98
N LYS A 151 14.86 -5.41 -3.04
CA LYS A 151 15.99 -4.88 -3.82
C LYS A 151 15.71 -4.77 -5.32
N ASP A 152 14.92 -5.68 -5.86
CA ASP A 152 14.57 -5.70 -7.29
C ASP A 152 13.56 -4.57 -7.59
N LEU A 153 12.61 -4.32 -6.68
CA LEU A 153 11.68 -3.19 -6.75
C LEU A 153 12.41 -1.84 -6.66
N ALA A 154 13.35 -1.72 -5.71
CA ALA A 154 14.18 -0.52 -5.57
C ALA A 154 15.02 -0.26 -6.83
N ARG A 155 15.60 -1.32 -7.41
CA ARG A 155 16.34 -1.23 -8.68
C ARG A 155 15.42 -0.79 -9.82
N TRP A 156 14.23 -1.36 -9.91
CA TRP A 156 13.24 -1.01 -10.91
C TRP A 156 12.87 0.48 -10.86
N CYS A 157 12.53 1.00 -9.67
CA CYS A 157 12.20 2.41 -9.49
C CYS A 157 13.34 3.35 -9.91
N ARG A 158 14.60 2.96 -9.60
CA ARG A 158 15.79 3.72 -10.05
C ARG A 158 15.93 3.74 -11.57
N ILE A 159 15.79 2.59 -12.22
CA ILE A 159 15.88 2.49 -13.69
C ILE A 159 14.79 3.34 -14.36
N LYS A 160 13.60 3.39 -13.74
CA LYS A 160 12.47 4.19 -14.23
C LYS A 160 12.60 5.68 -13.91
N GLY A 161 13.54 6.08 -13.08
CA GLY A 161 13.67 7.47 -12.63
C GLY A 161 12.45 7.95 -11.83
N TYR A 162 11.81 7.06 -11.06
CA TYR A 162 10.67 7.44 -10.24
C TYR A 162 11.11 8.27 -9.05
N ASP A 163 10.41 9.38 -8.84
CA ASP A 163 10.60 10.25 -7.69
C ASP A 163 9.90 9.65 -6.47
N VAL A 164 10.56 8.68 -5.84
CA VAL A 164 10.03 7.94 -4.70
C VAL A 164 9.94 8.84 -3.48
N ILE A 165 8.76 8.91 -2.87
CA ILE A 165 8.55 9.64 -1.62
C ILE A 165 9.14 8.82 -0.47
N PRO A 166 10.02 9.42 0.35
CA PRO A 166 10.58 8.74 1.52
C PRO A 166 9.49 8.44 2.56
N LYS A 167 9.75 7.48 3.43
CA LYS A 167 8.85 7.16 4.53
C LYS A 167 8.87 8.31 5.56
N LEU A 168 7.73 8.93 5.81
CA LEU A 168 7.62 10.13 6.64
C LEU A 168 7.08 9.84 8.06
N CYS A 169 6.58 8.65 8.33
CA CYS A 169 6.18 8.30 9.69
C CYS A 169 7.41 7.82 10.46
N GLY A 170 7.78 8.55 11.53
CA GLY A 170 8.93 8.26 12.40
C GLY A 170 8.83 6.97 13.23
N ALA A 171 8.27 5.89 12.65
CA ALA A 171 8.16 4.59 13.30
C ALA A 171 9.48 3.77 13.23
N ASP A 172 10.52 4.31 12.62
CA ASP A 172 11.81 3.64 12.47
C ASP A 172 12.88 4.14 13.47
N ASP A 173 12.55 5.08 14.36
CA ASP A 173 13.46 5.62 15.38
C ASP A 173 13.35 4.88 16.75
N VAL A 174 12.97 3.60 16.74
CA VAL A 174 12.95 2.75 17.96
C VAL A 174 13.68 1.45 17.71
#